data_5dcd3113630a5d0d370abc89545134a4
#
_entry.id   5dcd3113630a5d0d370abc89545134a4
#
_cell.length_a   1.000
_cell.length_b   1.000
_cell.length_c   1.000
_cell.angle_alpha   90.00
_cell.angle_beta   90.00
_cell.angle_gamma   90.00
#
_symmetry.space_group_name_H-M   'P 1'
#
loop_
_entity.id
_entity.type
_entity.pdbx_description
1 polymer ?
#
loop_
_entity_poly.entity_id
_entity_poly.type
_entity_poly.pdbx_seq_one_letter_code
_entity_poly.pdbx_strand_id
1 'polypeptide(L)'
;ISYRLTEDGTLTIYSDNIEEMPNYTVNSTVPWAAQKDKIKKVQINSYLKNIGDYAFYGCDSLESVVIQDSKLTEIGIAAFKNCKNLKTINIPETVKAIGTMGFANCNSLQSTKKSPVVIPKGNTEIMDFAFAGCKSMQYIKIPASVEMIGNCAFFECDFLSEIEIEEGQLQEIGDYAFTDCEMESIVIPSKTGKIGEYAFSDCKRLEKIWFLYANGTDTQEIAGNMLQGSSHVNALYLYSGKSYESWAKNNGFSDKLIYIHNMSSDNSNYKVYLGGVPYGQYSAVYNGQQIKPAVKLYYSGKEVSAEDYSVTYSNNVNAGDQATVQIVGKNAYYGKMSLKFTIKQYPLTSNCEISDVQNQSYTGYAITPKISVMCGNYTLKEKHEIDLNEFVENSIKSDELKESFKE
;
A
#
# COMPACT_ATOMS: atom_id res chain seq x y z
N ILE A 1 -7.06 10.26 36.96
CA ILE A 1 -5.82 10.23 36.16
C ILE A 1 -4.68 10.75 36.99
N SER A 2 -3.62 9.99 37.12
CA SER A 2 -2.39 10.36 37.82
C SER A 2 -1.27 10.59 36.82
N TYR A 3 -0.27 11.37 37.22
CA TYR A 3 0.92 11.58 36.39
C TYR A 3 2.18 11.65 37.24
N ARG A 4 3.31 11.33 36.61
CA ARG A 4 4.64 11.42 37.22
C ARG A 4 5.64 11.96 36.20
N LEU A 5 6.37 12.98 36.52
CA LEU A 5 7.51 13.47 35.73
C LEU A 5 8.81 13.08 36.42
N THR A 6 9.69 12.43 35.66
CA THR A 6 11.03 12.04 36.12
C THR A 6 12.09 13.09 35.75
N GLU A 7 13.27 13.00 36.32
CA GLU A 7 14.37 13.98 36.11
C GLU A 7 14.87 13.99 34.66
N ASP A 8 14.76 12.85 33.95
CA ASP A 8 15.11 12.72 32.52
C ASP A 8 14.09 13.36 31.56
N GLY A 9 13.00 13.90 32.10
CA GLY A 9 11.95 14.57 31.35
C GLY A 9 10.87 13.59 30.83
N THR A 10 10.77 12.38 31.38
CA THR A 10 9.69 11.46 31.03
C THR A 10 8.45 11.73 31.87
N LEU A 11 7.37 12.18 31.24
CA LEU A 11 6.04 12.31 31.83
C LEU A 11 5.26 11.02 31.59
N THR A 12 5.00 10.27 32.63
CA THR A 12 4.14 9.10 32.59
C THR A 12 2.74 9.46 33.07
N ILE A 13 1.73 9.17 32.26
CA ILE A 13 0.31 9.34 32.61
C ILE A 13 -0.29 7.95 32.77
N TYR A 14 -0.99 7.74 33.88
CA TYR A 14 -1.55 6.44 34.22
C TYR A 14 -2.91 6.58 34.94
N SER A 15 -3.74 5.56 34.78
CA SER A 15 -4.99 5.37 35.49
C SER A 15 -5.23 3.88 35.67
N ASP A 16 -5.81 3.49 36.80
CA ASP A 16 -6.17 2.10 37.11
C ASP A 16 -7.54 1.70 36.51
N ASN A 17 -8.30 2.68 36.03
CA ASN A 17 -9.61 2.48 35.44
C ASN A 17 -9.73 3.14 34.05
N ILE A 18 -10.76 2.78 33.29
CA ILE A 18 -11.09 3.45 32.04
C ILE A 18 -11.55 4.87 32.35
N GLU A 19 -10.77 5.86 31.99
CA GLU A 19 -11.03 7.27 32.25
C GLU A 19 -10.86 8.13 31.00
N GLU A 20 -11.44 9.32 31.04
CA GLU A 20 -11.28 10.36 30.04
C GLU A 20 -10.33 11.44 30.57
N MET A 21 -9.34 11.80 29.77
CA MET A 21 -8.54 12.97 30.08
C MET A 21 -9.40 14.22 29.90
N PRO A 22 -9.40 15.15 30.87
CA PRO A 22 -10.14 16.41 30.72
C PRO A 22 -9.71 17.16 29.45
N ASN A 23 -10.67 17.83 28.83
CA ASN A 23 -10.39 18.79 27.79
C ASN A 23 -9.95 20.11 28.40
N TYR A 24 -8.87 20.66 27.89
CA TYR A 24 -8.33 21.95 28.28
C TYR A 24 -8.63 22.99 27.19
N THR A 25 -8.26 24.21 27.43
CA THR A 25 -8.28 25.29 26.44
C THR A 25 -6.91 25.97 26.42
N VAL A 26 -6.66 26.85 25.49
CA VAL A 26 -5.39 27.60 25.42
C VAL A 26 -5.09 28.38 26.68
N ASN A 27 -6.14 28.77 27.45
CA ASN A 27 -6.05 29.49 28.70
C ASN A 27 -6.14 28.60 29.95
N SER A 28 -6.40 27.31 29.78
CA SER A 28 -6.48 26.35 30.90
C SER A 28 -5.09 25.97 31.38
N THR A 29 -4.96 25.72 32.67
CA THR A 29 -3.73 25.20 33.25
C THR A 29 -3.79 23.64 33.26
N VAL A 30 -3.02 23.00 32.41
CA VAL A 30 -2.85 21.53 32.48
C VAL A 30 -2.06 21.17 33.76
N PRO A 31 -2.25 20.00 34.36
CA PRO A 31 -1.59 19.59 35.59
C PRO A 31 -0.05 19.70 35.56
N TRP A 32 0.56 19.52 34.40
CA TRP A 32 2.02 19.60 34.19
C TRP A 32 2.51 20.94 33.63
N ALA A 33 1.67 21.98 33.62
CA ALA A 33 1.97 23.27 32.99
C ALA A 33 3.28 23.92 33.53
N ALA A 34 3.50 23.84 34.83
CA ALA A 34 4.72 24.42 35.47
C ALA A 34 6.02 23.72 35.04
N GLN A 35 5.94 22.55 34.41
CA GLN A 35 7.09 21.71 34.06
C GLN A 35 7.13 21.41 32.55
N LYS A 36 6.27 22.02 31.79
CA LYS A 36 6.05 21.76 30.39
C LYS A 36 7.34 21.79 29.56
N ASP A 37 8.24 22.73 29.84
CA ASP A 37 9.54 22.87 29.18
C ASP A 37 10.53 21.74 29.49
N LYS A 38 10.25 20.94 30.54
CA LYS A 38 11.08 19.80 30.94
C LYS A 38 10.59 18.49 30.32
N ILE A 39 9.38 18.45 29.75
CA ILE A 39 8.79 17.24 29.22
C ILE A 39 9.44 16.92 27.85
N LYS A 40 10.25 15.86 27.81
CA LYS A 40 10.91 15.35 26.60
C LYS A 40 10.21 14.13 26.04
N LYS A 41 9.60 13.33 26.89
CA LYS A 41 8.89 12.11 26.51
C LYS A 41 7.57 12.02 27.26
N VAL A 42 6.53 11.63 26.56
CA VAL A 42 5.24 11.26 27.16
C VAL A 42 5.03 9.75 27.01
N GLN A 43 4.69 9.10 28.13
CA GLN A 43 4.26 7.71 28.16
C GLN A 43 2.84 7.64 28.69
N ILE A 44 1.94 7.04 27.92
CA ILE A 44 0.56 6.80 28.32
C ILE A 44 0.42 5.30 28.59
N ASN A 45 0.42 4.91 29.86
CA ASN A 45 0.38 3.52 30.32
C ASN A 45 -0.96 3.22 30.99
N SER A 46 -2.08 3.61 30.37
CA SER A 46 -3.35 3.56 31.04
C SER A 46 -4.52 3.26 30.13
N TYR A 47 -5.64 2.98 30.75
CA TYR A 47 -6.93 2.78 30.10
C TYR A 47 -7.61 4.10 29.68
N LEU A 48 -6.86 5.11 29.25
CA LEU A 48 -7.42 6.37 28.77
C LEU A 48 -8.20 6.14 27.47
N LYS A 49 -9.37 6.76 27.39
CA LYS A 49 -10.19 6.79 26.19
C LYS A 49 -9.77 7.87 25.19
N ASN A 50 -9.25 8.99 25.70
CA ASN A 50 -8.85 10.14 24.89
C ASN A 50 -7.56 10.78 25.41
N ILE A 51 -6.87 11.49 24.53
CA ILE A 51 -5.96 12.57 24.88
C ILE A 51 -6.79 13.85 24.77
N GLY A 52 -6.97 14.56 25.89
CA GLY A 52 -7.84 15.72 25.94
C GLY A 52 -7.38 16.87 25.04
N ASP A 53 -8.31 17.77 24.72
CA ASP A 53 -8.00 18.98 23.96
C ASP A 53 -6.88 19.77 24.65
N TYR A 54 -5.96 20.32 23.87
CA TYR A 54 -4.82 21.14 24.32
C TYR A 54 -3.92 20.48 25.37
N ALA A 55 -4.03 19.19 25.63
CA ALA A 55 -3.32 18.50 26.72
C ALA A 55 -1.80 18.71 26.71
N PHE A 56 -1.17 18.70 25.53
CA PHE A 56 0.27 18.93 25.33
C PHE A 56 0.55 20.16 24.46
N TYR A 57 -0.41 21.08 24.35
CA TYR A 57 -0.26 22.28 23.54
C TYR A 57 1.02 23.05 23.91
N GLY A 58 1.90 23.25 22.90
CA GLY A 58 3.16 23.98 23.05
C GLY A 58 4.13 23.32 24.00
N CYS A 59 4.16 22.01 24.16
CA CYS A 59 5.25 21.30 24.80
C CYS A 59 6.45 21.25 23.86
N ASP A 60 7.16 22.40 23.76
CA ASP A 60 8.24 22.59 22.78
C ASP A 60 9.41 21.61 22.96
N SER A 61 9.66 21.14 24.21
CA SER A 61 10.72 20.16 24.49
C SER A 61 10.34 18.71 24.25
N LEU A 62 9.06 18.43 23.94
CA LEU A 62 8.56 17.06 23.73
C LEU A 62 9.14 16.47 22.44
N GLU A 63 9.86 15.35 22.57
CA GLU A 63 10.51 14.66 21.46
C GLU A 63 9.77 13.37 21.03
N SER A 64 9.13 12.69 21.97
CA SER A 64 8.45 11.42 21.67
C SER A 64 7.22 11.18 22.53
N VAL A 65 6.22 10.52 21.95
CA VAL A 65 5.01 10.04 22.63
C VAL A 65 4.88 8.54 22.41
N VAL A 66 4.74 7.78 23.50
CA VAL A 66 4.52 6.35 23.48
C VAL A 66 3.20 6.02 24.17
N ILE A 67 2.28 5.43 23.42
CA ILE A 67 0.97 5.02 23.91
C ILE A 67 0.96 3.49 23.97
N GLN A 68 0.83 2.92 25.18
CA GLN A 68 0.86 1.48 25.41
C GLN A 68 -0.56 0.95 25.66
N ASP A 69 -0.85 -0.25 25.16
CA ASP A 69 -2.07 -1.07 25.39
C ASP A 69 -3.34 -0.25 25.61
N SER A 70 -3.64 0.63 24.67
CA SER A 70 -4.59 1.68 24.92
C SER A 70 -6.02 1.31 24.52
N LYS A 71 -6.97 1.82 25.30
CA LYS A 71 -8.36 1.98 24.92
C LYS A 71 -8.62 3.33 24.24
N LEU A 72 -7.54 4.00 23.82
CA LEU A 72 -7.58 5.32 23.23
C LEU A 72 -8.40 5.31 21.94
N THR A 73 -9.42 6.12 21.89
CA THR A 73 -10.31 6.27 20.72
C THR A 73 -10.22 7.64 20.07
N GLU A 74 -9.58 8.62 20.78
CA GLU A 74 -9.55 9.99 20.33
C GLU A 74 -8.27 10.71 20.75
N ILE A 75 -7.75 11.53 19.84
CA ILE A 75 -6.75 12.58 20.10
C ILE A 75 -7.47 13.90 19.89
N GLY A 76 -7.61 14.69 20.97
CA GLY A 76 -8.42 15.91 21.00
C GLY A 76 -7.91 17.07 20.17
N ILE A 77 -8.68 18.16 20.17
CA ILE A 77 -8.38 19.39 19.44
C ILE A 77 -7.06 19.98 19.95
N ALA A 78 -6.15 20.30 19.03
CA ALA A 78 -4.86 20.91 19.33
C ALA A 78 -4.03 20.18 20.41
N ALA A 79 -4.29 18.87 20.61
CA ALA A 79 -3.69 18.09 21.68
C ALA A 79 -2.15 18.17 21.70
N PHE A 80 -1.50 18.15 20.54
CA PHE A 80 -0.05 18.29 20.36
C PHE A 80 0.34 19.53 19.53
N LYS A 81 -0.59 20.47 19.32
CA LYS A 81 -0.27 21.69 18.55
C LYS A 81 0.92 22.41 19.14
N ASN A 82 1.85 22.83 18.25
CA ASN A 82 3.10 23.51 18.61
C ASN A 82 4.08 22.67 19.45
N CYS A 83 4.01 21.33 19.41
CA CYS A 83 5.08 20.47 19.91
C CYS A 83 6.22 20.43 18.88
N LYS A 84 6.98 21.53 18.75
CA LYS A 84 7.90 21.74 17.62
C LYS A 84 9.00 20.69 17.49
N ASN A 85 9.43 20.10 18.62
CA ASN A 85 10.48 19.07 18.66
C ASN A 85 9.93 17.64 18.69
N LEU A 86 8.61 17.42 18.61
CA LEU A 86 8.02 16.08 18.56
C LEU A 86 8.47 15.38 17.27
N LYS A 87 9.26 14.31 17.44
CA LYS A 87 9.84 13.51 16.34
C LYS A 87 9.02 12.27 16.04
N THR A 88 8.50 11.61 17.08
CA THR A 88 7.82 10.32 16.95
C THR A 88 6.61 10.20 17.84
N ILE A 89 5.56 9.59 17.31
CA ILE A 89 4.37 9.15 18.04
C ILE A 89 3.89 7.84 17.44
N ASN A 90 3.50 6.87 18.29
CA ASN A 90 2.71 5.74 17.86
C ASN A 90 1.22 6.03 18.11
N ILE A 91 0.43 6.10 17.06
CA ILE A 91 -1.02 6.26 17.14
C ILE A 91 -1.64 4.86 17.07
N PRO A 92 -2.32 4.38 18.13
CA PRO A 92 -2.94 3.05 18.13
C PRO A 92 -4.06 2.91 17.10
N GLU A 93 -4.25 1.71 16.58
CA GLU A 93 -5.34 1.39 15.65
C GLU A 93 -6.76 1.56 16.26
N THR A 94 -6.85 1.68 17.57
CA THR A 94 -8.11 1.96 18.28
C THR A 94 -8.58 3.40 18.14
N VAL A 95 -7.69 4.34 17.76
CA VAL A 95 -8.03 5.76 17.57
C VAL A 95 -8.92 5.92 16.34
N LYS A 96 -10.07 6.55 16.56
CA LYS A 96 -11.09 6.81 15.54
C LYS A 96 -11.16 8.27 15.11
N ALA A 97 -10.59 9.17 15.91
CA ALA A 97 -10.58 10.59 15.60
C ALA A 97 -9.26 11.24 16.01
N ILE A 98 -8.75 12.09 15.12
CA ILE A 98 -7.66 13.04 15.39
C ILE A 98 -8.28 14.42 15.21
N GLY A 99 -8.38 15.18 16.30
CA GLY A 99 -9.08 16.45 16.32
C GLY A 99 -8.42 17.53 15.48
N THR A 100 -9.18 18.59 15.22
CA THR A 100 -8.72 19.80 14.52
C THR A 100 -7.41 20.30 15.14
N MET A 101 -6.42 20.60 14.30
CA MET A 101 -5.08 21.03 14.73
C MET A 101 -4.32 20.02 15.61
N GLY A 102 -4.73 18.76 15.68
CA GLY A 102 -4.19 17.78 16.63
C GLY A 102 -2.65 17.74 16.69
N PHE A 103 -1.98 17.84 15.54
CA PHE A 103 -0.52 17.88 15.38
C PHE A 103 -0.03 19.15 14.67
N ALA A 104 -0.84 20.21 14.60
CA ALA A 104 -0.42 21.41 13.89
C ALA A 104 0.90 21.99 14.45
N ASN A 105 1.82 22.34 13.55
CA ASN A 105 3.15 22.85 13.87
C ASN A 105 4.04 21.89 14.70
N CYS A 106 3.85 20.58 14.55
CA CYS A 106 4.82 19.59 14.99
C CYS A 106 5.96 19.50 13.96
N ASN A 107 6.79 20.55 13.89
CA ASN A 107 7.73 20.76 12.78
C ASN A 107 8.74 19.63 12.61
N SER A 108 9.09 18.93 13.70
CA SER A 108 10.06 17.84 13.70
C SER A 108 9.44 16.46 13.54
N LEU A 109 8.09 16.37 13.39
CA LEU A 109 7.39 15.07 13.29
C LEU A 109 7.83 14.33 12.03
N GLN A 110 8.55 13.22 12.26
CA GLN A 110 9.09 12.40 11.19
C GLN A 110 8.07 11.34 10.76
N SER A 111 7.86 11.26 9.48
CA SER A 111 7.07 10.19 8.86
C SER A 111 7.75 9.81 7.56
N THR A 112 8.19 8.56 7.46
CA THR A 112 8.80 7.99 6.26
C THR A 112 8.10 6.70 5.89
N LYS A 113 8.28 6.19 4.69
CA LYS A 113 7.68 4.91 4.26
C LYS A 113 8.09 3.72 5.14
N LYS A 114 9.28 3.76 5.77
CA LYS A 114 9.77 2.73 6.68
C LYS A 114 9.26 2.88 8.11
N SER A 115 8.95 4.10 8.51
CA SER A 115 8.45 4.43 9.85
C SER A 115 7.38 5.54 9.70
N PRO A 116 6.18 5.19 9.25
CA PRO A 116 5.13 6.17 8.99
C PRO A 116 4.45 6.64 10.28
N VAL A 117 4.01 7.89 10.28
CA VAL A 117 2.88 8.28 11.14
C VAL A 117 1.65 7.60 10.57
N VAL A 118 1.00 6.78 11.38
CA VAL A 118 -0.15 5.98 10.96
C VAL A 118 -1.44 6.73 11.23
N ILE A 119 -2.26 6.92 10.19
CA ILE A 119 -3.67 7.27 10.35
C ILE A 119 -4.43 5.95 10.50
N PRO A 120 -5.05 5.68 11.67
CA PRO A 120 -5.72 4.40 11.89
C PRO A 120 -6.91 4.19 10.96
N LYS A 121 -7.15 2.93 10.58
CA LYS A 121 -8.21 2.55 9.64
C LYS A 121 -9.64 2.82 10.13
N GLY A 122 -9.83 3.16 11.40
CA GLY A 122 -11.11 3.58 11.95
C GLY A 122 -11.44 5.06 11.76
N ASN A 123 -10.49 5.86 11.25
CA ASN A 123 -10.73 7.28 10.98
C ASN A 123 -11.53 7.44 9.69
N THR A 124 -12.59 8.24 9.75
CA THR A 124 -13.39 8.64 8.60
C THR A 124 -13.05 10.05 8.11
N GLU A 125 -12.41 10.86 8.95
CA GLU A 125 -12.07 12.24 8.65
C GLU A 125 -10.66 12.59 9.12
N ILE A 126 -9.92 13.31 8.29
CA ILE A 126 -8.72 14.04 8.68
C ILE A 126 -9.18 15.48 8.88
N MET A 127 -9.25 15.92 10.13
CA MET A 127 -9.84 17.21 10.50
C MET A 127 -9.00 18.39 10.01
N ASP A 128 -9.61 19.59 10.02
CA ASP A 128 -8.95 20.83 9.62
C ASP A 128 -7.64 21.04 10.37
N PHE A 129 -6.58 21.40 9.63
CA PHE A 129 -5.23 21.67 10.13
C PHE A 129 -4.58 20.51 10.90
N ALA A 130 -5.09 19.28 10.81
CA ALA A 130 -4.67 18.17 11.67
C ALA A 130 -3.14 17.99 11.70
N PHE A 131 -2.45 18.14 10.57
CA PHE A 131 -1.00 18.02 10.40
C PHE A 131 -0.36 19.27 9.79
N ALA A 132 -1.06 20.42 9.79
CA ALA A 132 -0.51 21.64 9.20
C ALA A 132 0.84 22.03 9.83
N GLY A 133 1.83 22.37 9.01
CA GLY A 133 3.16 22.74 9.46
C GLY A 133 4.01 21.58 10.00
N CYS A 134 3.67 20.33 9.70
CA CYS A 134 4.51 19.16 10.00
C CYS A 134 5.67 19.07 9.00
N LYS A 135 6.63 19.99 9.11
CA LYS A 135 7.65 20.24 8.09
C LYS A 135 8.62 19.10 7.84
N SER A 136 8.82 18.19 8.80
CA SER A 136 9.73 17.02 8.64
C SER A 136 9.04 15.74 8.14
N MET A 137 7.74 15.79 7.91
CA MET A 137 6.98 14.66 7.37
C MET A 137 7.30 14.48 5.88
N GLN A 138 7.71 13.27 5.47
CA GLN A 138 8.07 12.94 4.08
C GLN A 138 7.04 12.03 3.42
N TYR A 139 6.31 11.26 4.19
CA TYR A 139 5.35 10.27 3.73
C TYR A 139 4.09 10.29 4.58
N ILE A 140 2.94 10.15 3.96
CA ILE A 140 1.68 9.86 4.63
C ILE A 140 0.86 8.85 3.82
N LYS A 141 0.24 7.92 4.53
CA LYS A 141 -0.74 7.00 3.97
C LYS A 141 -2.11 7.29 4.55
N ILE A 142 -3.06 7.61 3.68
CA ILE A 142 -4.45 7.88 4.00
C ILE A 142 -5.27 6.63 3.72
N PRO A 143 -5.85 6.00 4.75
CA PRO A 143 -6.55 4.73 4.61
C PRO A 143 -7.88 4.87 3.85
N ALA A 144 -8.34 3.76 3.27
CA ALA A 144 -9.55 3.68 2.47
C ALA A 144 -10.85 4.07 3.21
N SER A 145 -10.82 4.12 4.54
CA SER A 145 -11.96 4.53 5.38
C SER A 145 -12.20 6.04 5.40
N VAL A 146 -11.19 6.84 5.06
CA VAL A 146 -11.29 8.31 5.10
C VAL A 146 -12.25 8.79 4.02
N GLU A 147 -13.25 9.57 4.43
CA GLU A 147 -14.28 10.18 3.58
C GLU A 147 -13.96 11.64 3.26
N MET A 148 -13.26 12.33 4.18
CA MET A 148 -12.92 13.75 4.04
C MET A 148 -11.50 14.05 4.53
N ILE A 149 -10.79 14.85 3.74
CA ILE A 149 -9.56 15.53 4.14
C ILE A 149 -9.93 17.01 4.35
N GLY A 150 -9.83 17.49 5.57
CA GLY A 150 -10.26 18.83 5.98
C GLY A 150 -9.40 19.95 5.41
N ASN A 151 -9.85 21.17 5.67
CA ASN A 151 -9.14 22.38 5.22
C ASN A 151 -7.77 22.49 5.84
N CYS A 152 -6.76 22.82 5.04
CA CYS A 152 -5.38 22.98 5.50
C CYS A 152 -4.82 21.73 6.22
N ALA A 153 -5.37 20.53 6.02
CA ALA A 153 -4.99 19.35 6.81
C ALA A 153 -3.49 19.05 6.78
N PHE A 154 -2.81 19.30 5.64
CA PHE A 154 -1.37 19.14 5.43
C PHE A 154 -0.71 20.44 4.90
N PHE A 155 -1.31 21.58 5.19
CA PHE A 155 -0.79 22.90 4.78
C PHE A 155 0.65 23.11 5.30
N GLU A 156 1.56 23.61 4.45
CA GLU A 156 2.98 23.82 4.78
C GLU A 156 3.70 22.56 5.32
N CYS A 157 3.35 21.38 4.82
CA CYS A 157 4.16 20.18 5.04
C CYS A 157 5.30 20.15 4.01
N ASP A 158 6.29 21.05 4.21
CA ASP A 158 7.32 21.42 3.22
C ASP A 158 8.11 20.24 2.64
N PHE A 159 8.24 19.12 3.36
CA PHE A 159 8.96 17.92 2.89
C PHE A 159 8.05 16.75 2.55
N LEU A 160 6.72 16.92 2.55
CA LEU A 160 5.78 15.85 2.23
C LEU A 160 5.81 15.55 0.73
N SER A 161 6.64 14.60 0.37
CA SER A 161 6.95 14.23 -1.02
C SER A 161 6.20 12.99 -1.51
N GLU A 162 5.72 12.14 -0.62
CA GLU A 162 5.00 10.92 -0.98
C GLU A 162 3.68 10.81 -0.21
N ILE A 163 2.56 10.92 -0.94
CA ILE A 163 1.20 10.82 -0.41
C ILE A 163 0.53 9.62 -1.07
N GLU A 164 0.18 8.64 -0.27
CA GLU A 164 -0.57 7.46 -0.71
C GLU A 164 -2.00 7.55 -0.19
N ILE A 165 -2.96 7.80 -1.08
CA ILE A 165 -4.39 7.77 -0.75
C ILE A 165 -4.93 6.42 -1.23
N GLU A 166 -5.37 5.56 -0.30
CA GLU A 166 -5.98 4.29 -0.67
C GLU A 166 -7.31 4.51 -1.38
N GLU A 167 -7.57 3.72 -2.43
CA GLU A 167 -8.87 3.69 -3.09
C GLU A 167 -9.94 3.25 -2.07
N GLY A 168 -10.98 4.06 -1.87
CA GLY A 168 -11.93 3.82 -0.79
C GLY A 168 -13.12 4.75 -0.75
N GLN A 169 -13.27 5.48 0.35
CA GLN A 169 -14.46 6.29 0.63
C GLN A 169 -14.24 7.80 0.46
N LEU A 170 -13.06 8.26 0.09
CA LEU A 170 -12.74 9.69 0.03
C LEU A 170 -13.67 10.43 -0.95
N GLN A 171 -14.45 11.35 -0.43
CA GLN A 171 -15.44 12.18 -1.16
C GLN A 171 -14.97 13.61 -1.32
N GLU A 172 -14.23 14.14 -0.33
CA GLU A 172 -13.85 15.56 -0.31
C GLU A 172 -12.37 15.75 0.08
N ILE A 173 -11.70 16.66 -0.63
CA ILE A 173 -10.41 17.27 -0.28
C ILE A 173 -10.70 18.75 -0.08
N GLY A 174 -10.47 19.25 1.14
CA GLY A 174 -10.78 20.62 1.55
C GLY A 174 -9.87 21.69 0.96
N ASP A 175 -10.18 22.92 1.28
CA ASP A 175 -9.41 24.09 0.85
C ASP A 175 -7.99 24.05 1.43
N TYR A 176 -7.00 24.39 0.60
CA TYR A 176 -5.58 24.43 0.99
C TYR A 176 -5.04 23.11 1.57
N ALA A 177 -5.71 21.98 1.37
CA ALA A 177 -5.41 20.73 2.07
C ALA A 177 -3.95 20.28 1.94
N PHE A 178 -3.32 20.48 0.78
CA PHE A 178 -1.94 20.08 0.48
C PHE A 178 -1.10 21.26 -0.07
N THR A 179 -1.46 22.47 0.25
CA THR A 179 -0.69 23.67 -0.17
C THR A 179 0.74 23.60 0.36
N ASP A 180 1.72 23.99 -0.47
CA ASP A 180 3.16 23.97 -0.16
C ASP A 180 3.72 22.57 0.20
N CYS A 181 3.17 21.51 -0.41
CA CYS A 181 3.72 20.15 -0.31
C CYS A 181 4.70 19.85 -1.45
N GLU A 182 5.68 18.95 -1.21
CA GLU A 182 6.78 18.61 -2.14
C GLU A 182 6.53 17.39 -3.03
N MET A 183 5.29 16.88 -3.11
CA MET A 183 4.98 15.69 -3.92
C MET A 183 5.22 15.93 -5.41
N GLU A 184 5.77 14.91 -6.09
CA GLU A 184 5.93 14.90 -7.54
C GLU A 184 4.67 14.42 -8.28
N SER A 185 3.84 13.65 -7.58
CA SER A 185 2.62 13.10 -8.16
C SER A 185 1.59 12.77 -7.09
N ILE A 186 0.31 12.75 -7.49
CA ILE A 186 -0.79 12.33 -6.63
C ILE A 186 -1.85 11.56 -7.41
N VAL A 187 -2.47 10.58 -6.75
CA VAL A 187 -3.63 9.84 -7.25
C VAL A 187 -4.86 10.27 -6.47
N ILE A 188 -5.83 10.84 -7.15
CA ILE A 188 -7.13 11.23 -6.59
C ILE A 188 -8.07 10.04 -6.72
N PRO A 189 -8.59 9.48 -5.60
CA PRO A 189 -9.47 8.31 -5.60
C PRO A 189 -10.75 8.50 -6.37
N SER A 190 -11.34 7.41 -6.80
CA SER A 190 -12.46 7.39 -7.74
C SER A 190 -13.77 7.98 -7.20
N LYS A 191 -13.97 8.03 -5.87
CA LYS A 191 -15.15 8.61 -5.23
C LYS A 191 -15.02 10.10 -4.88
N THR A 192 -13.84 10.69 -5.09
CA THR A 192 -13.61 12.10 -4.77
C THR A 192 -14.49 12.98 -5.66
N GLY A 193 -15.49 13.59 -5.06
CA GLY A 193 -16.48 14.43 -5.76
C GLY A 193 -16.25 15.92 -5.55
N LYS A 194 -15.44 16.31 -4.56
CA LYS A 194 -15.13 17.72 -4.26
C LYS A 194 -13.65 17.92 -4.01
N ILE A 195 -13.08 18.95 -4.65
CA ILE A 195 -11.72 19.43 -4.41
C ILE A 195 -11.79 20.94 -4.21
N GLY A 196 -11.39 21.39 -3.03
CA GLY A 196 -11.50 22.76 -2.58
C GLY A 196 -10.53 23.71 -3.24
N GLU A 197 -10.69 24.99 -2.90
CA GLU A 197 -9.83 26.05 -3.38
C GLU A 197 -8.40 25.88 -2.90
N TYR A 198 -7.45 26.08 -3.81
CA TYR A 198 -6.01 26.00 -3.50
C TYR A 198 -5.55 24.65 -2.93
N ALA A 199 -6.34 23.59 -3.07
CA ALA A 199 -6.08 22.29 -2.44
C ALA A 199 -4.66 21.74 -2.71
N PHE A 200 -4.09 22.03 -3.87
CA PHE A 200 -2.74 21.65 -4.31
C PHE A 200 -1.96 22.88 -4.80
N SER A 201 -2.19 24.04 -4.21
CA SER A 201 -1.48 25.26 -4.62
C SER A 201 -0.01 25.23 -4.16
N ASP A 202 0.83 25.94 -4.90
CA ASP A 202 2.26 26.10 -4.61
C ASP A 202 3.05 24.78 -4.41
N CYS A 203 2.51 23.65 -4.89
CA CYS A 203 3.21 22.37 -4.94
C CYS A 203 4.25 22.40 -6.07
N LYS A 204 5.43 22.94 -5.79
CA LYS A 204 6.45 23.28 -6.80
C LYS A 204 7.05 22.09 -7.54
N ARG A 205 6.89 20.88 -7.02
CA ARG A 205 7.38 19.65 -7.67
C ARG A 205 6.28 18.80 -8.28
N LEU A 206 5.01 19.21 -8.12
CA LEU A 206 3.87 18.45 -8.64
C LEU A 206 3.85 18.47 -10.18
N GLU A 207 4.13 17.31 -10.77
CA GLU A 207 4.18 17.12 -12.22
C GLU A 207 2.97 16.36 -12.76
N LYS A 208 2.44 15.39 -11.99
CA LYS A 208 1.47 14.41 -12.48
C LYS A 208 0.32 14.22 -11.49
N ILE A 209 -0.90 14.25 -12.02
CA ILE A 209 -2.11 13.98 -11.25
C ILE A 209 -2.94 12.92 -11.96
N TRP A 210 -3.33 11.86 -11.23
CA TRP A 210 -4.28 10.85 -11.70
C TRP A 210 -5.63 11.11 -11.06
N PHE A 211 -6.65 11.34 -11.87
CA PHE A 211 -8.04 11.42 -11.44
C PHE A 211 -8.72 10.10 -11.77
N LEU A 212 -8.92 9.28 -10.76
CA LEU A 212 -9.64 8.02 -10.92
C LEU A 212 -11.15 8.29 -11.04
N TYR A 213 -11.89 7.33 -11.54
CA TYR A 213 -13.33 7.48 -11.76
C TYR A 213 -14.06 6.18 -11.36
N ALA A 214 -15.13 6.32 -10.54
CA ALA A 214 -16.10 5.27 -10.31
C ALA A 214 -17.38 5.52 -11.10
N ASN A 215 -17.96 4.46 -11.67
CA ASN A 215 -19.24 4.58 -12.36
C ASN A 215 -20.32 5.17 -11.43
N GLY A 216 -20.96 6.25 -11.85
CA GLY A 216 -22.05 6.89 -11.12
C GLY A 216 -21.70 8.16 -10.32
N THR A 217 -20.43 8.61 -10.33
CA THR A 217 -19.97 9.79 -9.54
C THR A 217 -19.64 10.99 -10.44
N ASP A 218 -20.55 11.42 -11.30
CA ASP A 218 -20.25 12.45 -12.32
C ASP A 218 -20.52 13.92 -11.86
N THR A 219 -21.00 14.13 -10.64
CA THR A 219 -21.16 15.48 -10.07
C THR A 219 -19.94 15.83 -9.23
N GLN A 220 -19.04 16.61 -9.80
CA GLN A 220 -17.80 16.99 -9.13
C GLN A 220 -17.70 18.50 -9.00
N GLU A 221 -17.47 18.95 -7.77
CA GLU A 221 -17.17 20.34 -7.44
C GLU A 221 -15.66 20.51 -7.34
N ILE A 222 -15.03 20.93 -8.43
CA ILE A 222 -13.59 21.12 -8.48
C ILE A 222 -13.30 22.61 -8.61
N ALA A 223 -12.60 23.17 -7.62
CA ALA A 223 -12.23 24.56 -7.64
C ALA A 223 -11.28 24.89 -8.80
N GLY A 224 -11.57 25.98 -9.52
CA GLY A 224 -10.75 26.39 -10.67
C GLY A 224 -9.31 26.71 -10.30
N ASN A 225 -9.07 27.16 -9.08
CA ASN A 225 -7.78 27.59 -8.54
C ASN A 225 -7.06 26.52 -7.71
N MET A 226 -7.51 25.26 -7.73
CA MET A 226 -6.91 24.20 -6.90
C MET A 226 -5.42 23.98 -7.14
N LEU A 227 -4.90 24.30 -8.33
CA LEU A 227 -3.49 24.15 -8.75
C LEU A 227 -2.77 25.50 -8.86
N GLN A 228 -3.29 26.57 -8.27
CA GLN A 228 -2.67 27.88 -8.38
C GLN A 228 -1.23 27.85 -7.85
N GLY A 229 -0.26 28.36 -8.61
CA GLY A 229 1.16 28.33 -8.22
C GLY A 229 1.90 27.02 -8.51
N SER A 230 1.21 25.93 -8.79
CA SER A 230 1.79 24.61 -9.12
C SER A 230 2.11 24.53 -10.62
N SER A 231 3.13 25.29 -11.04
CA SER A 231 3.44 25.54 -12.46
C SER A 231 4.13 24.36 -13.18
N HIS A 232 4.57 23.33 -12.45
CA HIS A 232 5.27 22.18 -13.02
C HIS A 232 4.35 21.05 -13.46
N VAL A 233 3.03 21.16 -13.23
CA VAL A 233 2.05 20.17 -13.67
C VAL A 233 2.09 20.06 -15.20
N ASN A 234 2.52 18.89 -15.68
CA ASN A 234 2.72 18.59 -17.09
C ASN A 234 1.86 17.42 -17.61
N ALA A 235 1.24 16.65 -16.72
CA ALA A 235 0.38 15.52 -17.09
C ALA A 235 -0.81 15.37 -16.16
N LEU A 236 -2.02 15.37 -16.72
CA LEU A 236 -3.28 15.06 -16.04
C LEU A 236 -3.85 13.77 -16.63
N TYR A 237 -3.79 12.71 -15.86
CA TYR A 237 -4.31 11.40 -16.24
C TYR A 237 -5.77 11.30 -15.80
N LEU A 238 -6.68 11.12 -16.76
CA LEU A 238 -8.13 11.13 -16.51
C LEU A 238 -8.89 10.29 -17.53
N TYR A 239 -10.16 10.00 -17.24
CA TYR A 239 -11.05 9.29 -18.17
C TYR A 239 -11.76 10.29 -19.09
N SER A 240 -11.86 9.94 -20.38
CA SER A 240 -12.53 10.77 -21.38
C SER A 240 -14.03 10.92 -21.07
N GLY A 241 -14.58 12.11 -21.34
CA GLY A 241 -16.00 12.43 -21.16
C GLY A 241 -16.44 12.63 -19.71
N LYS A 242 -15.51 12.87 -18.78
CA LYS A 242 -15.79 13.07 -17.35
C LYS A 242 -15.57 14.52 -16.92
N SER A 243 -16.11 14.88 -15.75
CA SER A 243 -16.08 16.26 -15.22
C SER A 243 -14.66 16.80 -15.02
N TYR A 244 -13.69 15.98 -14.64
CA TYR A 244 -12.28 16.37 -14.58
C TYR A 244 -11.72 16.83 -15.93
N GLU A 245 -12.16 16.22 -17.04
CA GLU A 245 -11.78 16.66 -18.38
C GLU A 245 -12.32 18.06 -18.68
N SER A 246 -13.59 18.32 -18.34
CA SER A 246 -14.20 19.63 -18.50
C SER A 246 -13.53 20.68 -17.63
N TRP A 247 -13.25 20.35 -16.37
CA TRP A 247 -12.49 21.22 -15.48
C TRP A 247 -11.11 21.56 -16.06
N ALA A 248 -10.34 20.55 -16.48
CA ALA A 248 -9.00 20.76 -17.02
C ALA A 248 -8.99 21.64 -18.27
N LYS A 249 -9.93 21.42 -19.19
CA LYS A 249 -10.09 22.23 -20.39
C LYS A 249 -10.43 23.69 -20.06
N ASN A 250 -11.33 23.93 -19.12
CA ASN A 250 -11.75 25.27 -18.72
C ASN A 250 -10.68 26.04 -17.93
N ASN A 251 -9.69 25.33 -17.36
CA ASN A 251 -8.62 25.94 -16.56
C ASN A 251 -7.24 25.90 -17.24
N GLY A 252 -7.18 25.73 -18.55
CA GLY A 252 -5.95 25.88 -19.33
C GLY A 252 -5.03 24.65 -19.39
N PHE A 253 -5.53 23.47 -19.06
CA PHE A 253 -4.75 22.22 -19.08
C PHE A 253 -5.05 21.32 -20.27
N SER A 254 -5.65 21.83 -21.34
CA SER A 254 -6.06 21.04 -22.51
C SER A 254 -4.90 20.27 -23.17
N ASP A 255 -3.70 20.82 -23.18
CA ASP A 255 -2.49 20.24 -23.76
C ASP A 255 -1.79 19.20 -22.86
N LYS A 256 -2.26 19.05 -21.63
CA LYS A 256 -1.67 18.18 -20.60
C LYS A 256 -2.50 16.92 -20.31
N LEU A 257 -3.60 16.72 -21.07
CA LEU A 257 -4.52 15.63 -20.86
C LEU A 257 -3.95 14.31 -21.41
N ILE A 258 -3.96 13.29 -20.56
CA ILE A 258 -3.63 11.90 -20.91
C ILE A 258 -4.80 11.02 -20.47
N TYR A 259 -5.41 10.31 -21.45
CA TYR A 259 -6.57 9.49 -21.15
C TYR A 259 -6.17 8.14 -20.55
N ILE A 260 -6.79 7.79 -19.40
CA ILE A 260 -6.56 6.56 -18.69
C ILE A 260 -7.27 5.39 -19.38
N HIS A 261 -6.55 4.29 -19.53
CA HIS A 261 -7.07 3.00 -19.97
C HIS A 261 -7.10 2.03 -18.79
N ASN A 262 -8.31 1.68 -18.34
CA ASN A 262 -8.45 0.79 -17.19
C ASN A 262 -7.94 -0.61 -17.52
N MET A 263 -6.87 -1.04 -16.83
CA MET A 263 -6.27 -2.35 -16.97
C MET A 263 -7.01 -3.36 -16.08
N SER A 264 -7.75 -4.26 -16.70
CA SER A 264 -8.47 -5.35 -16.06
C SER A 264 -8.45 -6.59 -16.96
N SER A 265 -8.46 -7.78 -16.35
CA SER A 265 -8.58 -9.05 -17.07
C SER A 265 -9.87 -9.16 -17.90
N ASP A 266 -10.91 -8.42 -17.49
CA ASP A 266 -12.23 -8.45 -18.12
C ASP A 266 -12.36 -7.42 -19.26
N ASN A 267 -11.37 -6.54 -19.43
CA ASN A 267 -11.36 -5.53 -20.48
C ASN A 267 -10.88 -6.15 -21.81
N SER A 268 -11.82 -6.40 -22.72
CA SER A 268 -11.59 -7.04 -24.02
C SER A 268 -10.64 -6.27 -24.96
N ASN A 269 -10.38 -4.98 -24.70
CA ASN A 269 -9.41 -4.21 -25.45
C ASN A 269 -7.96 -4.62 -25.19
N TYR A 270 -7.72 -5.34 -24.08
CA TYR A 270 -6.40 -5.87 -23.78
C TYR A 270 -6.19 -7.25 -24.38
N LYS A 271 -5.01 -7.46 -24.95
CA LYS A 271 -4.51 -8.78 -25.35
C LYS A 271 -3.15 -9.00 -24.70
N VAL A 272 -3.01 -10.12 -24.01
CA VAL A 272 -1.77 -10.50 -23.31
C VAL A 272 -1.17 -11.69 -24.03
N TYR A 273 0.14 -11.63 -24.24
CA TYR A 273 0.95 -12.74 -24.76
C TYR A 273 1.97 -13.14 -23.68
N LEU A 274 2.08 -14.44 -23.44
CA LEU A 274 3.06 -15.04 -22.54
C LEU A 274 4.00 -15.91 -23.36
N GLY A 275 5.32 -15.69 -23.25
CA GLY A 275 6.28 -16.46 -24.04
C GLY A 275 6.07 -16.41 -25.56
N GLY A 276 5.46 -15.34 -26.06
CA GLY A 276 5.17 -15.15 -27.49
C GLY A 276 3.85 -15.72 -28.00
N VAL A 277 3.06 -16.43 -27.16
CA VAL A 277 1.73 -16.95 -27.52
C VAL A 277 0.62 -16.24 -26.76
N PRO A 278 -0.61 -16.15 -27.34
CA PRO A 278 -1.74 -15.54 -26.64
C PRO A 278 -2.00 -16.17 -25.27
N TYR A 279 -2.34 -15.35 -24.27
CA TYR A 279 -2.80 -15.85 -22.98
C TYR A 279 -3.97 -16.84 -23.15
N GLY A 280 -3.94 -17.93 -22.39
CA GLY A 280 -4.88 -19.04 -22.53
C GLY A 280 -4.37 -20.18 -23.42
N GLN A 281 -3.38 -19.91 -24.29
CA GLN A 281 -2.67 -20.94 -25.06
C GLN A 281 -1.29 -21.27 -24.47
N TYR A 282 -0.80 -20.45 -23.54
CA TYR A 282 0.51 -20.63 -22.93
C TYR A 282 0.48 -21.72 -21.87
N SER A 283 1.40 -22.64 -21.97
CA SER A 283 1.77 -23.56 -20.90
C SER A 283 3.28 -23.76 -20.93
N ALA A 284 3.88 -23.90 -19.78
CA ALA A 284 5.29 -24.23 -19.65
C ALA A 284 5.46 -25.68 -19.22
N VAL A 285 6.65 -26.23 -19.43
CA VAL A 285 7.06 -27.51 -18.84
C VAL A 285 7.95 -27.22 -17.66
N TYR A 286 7.76 -27.95 -16.56
CA TYR A 286 8.61 -27.85 -15.39
C TYR A 286 10.09 -28.09 -15.77
N ASN A 287 10.99 -27.25 -15.21
CA ASN A 287 12.41 -27.29 -15.50
C ASN A 287 13.30 -27.11 -14.25
N GLY A 288 12.73 -27.29 -13.06
CA GLY A 288 13.44 -27.12 -11.79
C GLY A 288 13.68 -25.66 -11.35
N GLN A 289 13.29 -24.69 -12.15
CA GLN A 289 13.52 -23.26 -11.90
C GLN A 289 12.23 -22.45 -11.94
N GLN A 290 12.30 -21.19 -11.51
CA GLN A 290 11.19 -20.26 -11.66
C GLN A 290 10.89 -19.98 -13.13
N ILE A 291 9.66 -20.23 -13.53
CA ILE A 291 9.17 -20.01 -14.90
C ILE A 291 8.60 -18.59 -14.98
N LYS A 292 9.26 -17.74 -15.75
CA LYS A 292 8.91 -16.33 -15.97
C LYS A 292 8.77 -16.05 -17.46
N PRO A 293 7.60 -16.38 -18.06
CA PRO A 293 7.41 -16.10 -19.48
C PRO A 293 7.49 -14.61 -19.76
N ALA A 294 8.13 -14.23 -20.85
CA ALA A 294 8.10 -12.85 -21.32
C ALA A 294 6.66 -12.40 -21.56
N VAL A 295 6.30 -11.23 -21.03
CA VAL A 295 4.97 -10.65 -21.19
C VAL A 295 5.01 -9.60 -22.27
N LYS A 296 4.06 -9.67 -23.23
CA LYS A 296 3.72 -8.58 -24.14
C LYS A 296 2.27 -8.22 -23.96
N LEU A 297 2.00 -6.94 -23.82
CA LEU A 297 0.68 -6.37 -23.60
C LEU A 297 0.28 -5.51 -24.81
N TYR A 298 -0.94 -5.67 -25.27
CA TYR A 298 -1.53 -4.82 -26.33
C TYR A 298 -2.82 -4.22 -25.81
N TYR A 299 -3.08 -2.97 -26.16
CA TYR A 299 -4.35 -2.28 -25.94
C TYR A 299 -4.89 -1.76 -27.27
N SER A 300 -6.13 -2.14 -27.62
CA SER A 300 -6.78 -1.78 -28.88
C SER A 300 -5.89 -2.02 -30.11
N GLY A 301 -5.11 -3.11 -30.08
CA GLY A 301 -4.22 -3.53 -31.19
C GLY A 301 -2.84 -2.87 -31.21
N LYS A 302 -2.56 -1.91 -30.33
CA LYS A 302 -1.22 -1.30 -30.19
C LYS A 302 -0.45 -1.94 -29.05
N GLU A 303 0.84 -2.20 -29.24
CA GLU A 303 1.72 -2.70 -28.18
C GLU A 303 1.90 -1.61 -27.11
N VAL A 304 1.68 -2.00 -25.86
CA VAL A 304 1.92 -1.14 -24.68
C VAL A 304 3.40 -1.21 -24.35
N SER A 305 4.04 -0.06 -24.16
CA SER A 305 5.47 -0.01 -23.79
C SER A 305 5.73 -0.77 -22.49
N ALA A 306 6.86 -1.46 -22.42
CA ALA A 306 7.29 -2.15 -21.19
C ALA A 306 7.52 -1.20 -20.01
N GLU A 307 7.66 0.09 -20.25
CA GLU A 307 7.76 1.13 -19.21
C GLU A 307 6.41 1.44 -18.57
N ASP A 308 5.31 1.18 -19.29
CA ASP A 308 3.94 1.47 -18.88
C ASP A 308 3.29 0.36 -18.05
N TYR A 309 4.01 -0.70 -17.73
CA TYR A 309 3.55 -1.75 -16.82
C TYR A 309 4.72 -2.42 -16.09
N SER A 310 4.39 -3.13 -15.03
CA SER A 310 5.34 -4.01 -14.32
C SER A 310 4.77 -5.42 -14.22
N VAL A 311 5.66 -6.40 -14.14
CA VAL A 311 5.28 -7.82 -14.12
C VAL A 311 5.89 -8.49 -12.90
N THR A 312 5.07 -9.24 -12.17
CA THR A 312 5.51 -10.09 -11.07
C THR A 312 4.94 -11.49 -11.23
N TYR A 313 5.61 -12.47 -10.64
CA TYR A 313 5.23 -13.88 -10.73
C TYR A 313 5.12 -14.48 -9.34
N SER A 314 4.16 -15.40 -9.17
CA SER A 314 4.00 -16.20 -7.96
C SER A 314 3.58 -17.62 -8.31
N ASN A 315 3.87 -18.57 -7.40
CA ASN A 315 3.58 -20.01 -7.56
C ASN A 315 4.11 -20.59 -8.88
N ASN A 316 5.23 -20.06 -9.37
CA ASN A 316 5.75 -20.34 -10.71
C ASN A 316 7.01 -21.25 -10.69
N VAL A 317 7.10 -22.12 -9.69
CA VAL A 317 8.21 -23.07 -9.52
C VAL A 317 7.76 -24.51 -9.81
N ASN A 318 6.64 -24.93 -9.23
CA ASN A 318 6.17 -26.32 -9.29
C ASN A 318 5.16 -26.54 -10.41
N ALA A 319 5.05 -27.78 -10.89
CA ALA A 319 4.02 -28.18 -11.84
C ALA A 319 2.62 -28.00 -11.22
N GLY A 320 1.66 -27.55 -12.02
CA GLY A 320 0.27 -27.29 -11.63
C GLY A 320 -0.32 -26.06 -12.30
N ASP A 321 -1.59 -25.77 -12.00
CA ASP A 321 -2.37 -24.69 -12.64
C ASP A 321 -2.40 -23.38 -11.82
N GLN A 322 -1.54 -23.25 -10.81
CA GLN A 322 -1.58 -22.12 -9.89
C GLN A 322 -0.49 -21.07 -10.15
N ALA A 323 0.35 -21.27 -11.15
CA ALA A 323 1.31 -20.26 -11.54
C ALA A 323 0.59 -19.00 -11.98
N THR A 324 1.00 -17.85 -11.40
CA THR A 324 0.33 -16.58 -11.65
C THR A 324 1.32 -15.54 -12.15
N VAL A 325 0.94 -14.82 -13.19
CA VAL A 325 1.58 -13.57 -13.60
C VAL A 325 0.65 -12.42 -13.23
N GLN A 326 1.18 -11.44 -12.51
CA GLN A 326 0.49 -10.19 -12.21
C GLN A 326 1.12 -9.08 -13.04
N ILE A 327 0.28 -8.37 -13.79
CA ILE A 327 0.65 -7.21 -14.60
C ILE A 327 0.00 -6.00 -13.93
N VAL A 328 0.80 -5.02 -13.54
CA VAL A 328 0.33 -3.76 -12.93
C VAL A 328 0.65 -2.63 -13.89
N GLY A 329 -0.39 -1.92 -14.31
CA GLY A 329 -0.27 -0.78 -15.20
C GLY A 329 0.37 0.44 -14.55
N LYS A 330 0.93 1.29 -15.37
CA LYS A 330 1.55 2.57 -15.02
C LYS A 330 1.08 3.63 -16.00
N ASN A 331 1.30 4.89 -15.65
CA ASN A 331 1.00 6.03 -16.52
C ASN A 331 -0.46 6.01 -17.02
N ALA A 332 -0.68 5.93 -18.32
CA ALA A 332 -2.02 5.89 -18.93
C ALA A 332 -2.75 4.53 -18.76
N TYR A 333 -2.10 3.51 -18.24
CA TYR A 333 -2.66 2.17 -18.07
C TYR A 333 -2.84 1.86 -16.58
N TYR A 334 -3.94 2.35 -15.99
CA TYR A 334 -4.20 2.18 -14.57
C TYR A 334 -4.92 0.87 -14.26
N GLY A 335 -4.51 0.19 -13.18
CA GLY A 335 -5.12 -1.04 -12.73
C GLY A 335 -4.17 -2.24 -12.77
N LYS A 336 -4.72 -3.44 -12.60
CA LYS A 336 -3.94 -4.68 -12.58
C LYS A 336 -4.69 -5.84 -13.20
N MET A 337 -3.95 -6.78 -13.76
CA MET A 337 -4.42 -8.10 -14.19
C MET A 337 -3.68 -9.18 -13.45
N SER A 338 -4.40 -10.21 -13.02
CA SER A 338 -3.81 -11.44 -12.47
C SER A 338 -4.23 -12.61 -13.36
N LEU A 339 -3.27 -13.21 -14.05
CA LEU A 339 -3.49 -14.24 -15.03
C LEU A 339 -2.82 -15.53 -14.57
N LYS A 340 -3.52 -16.64 -14.65
CA LYS A 340 -2.99 -17.96 -14.29
C LYS A 340 -2.46 -18.68 -15.52
N PHE A 341 -1.37 -19.43 -15.37
CA PHE A 341 -0.87 -20.31 -16.41
C PHE A 341 -0.46 -21.66 -15.82
N THR A 342 -0.48 -22.69 -16.68
CA THR A 342 -0.16 -24.04 -16.29
C THR A 342 1.33 -24.31 -16.46
N ILE A 343 1.94 -24.91 -15.44
CA ILE A 343 3.24 -25.57 -15.54
C ILE A 343 2.98 -27.07 -15.61
N LYS A 344 3.17 -27.65 -16.78
CA LYS A 344 3.03 -29.09 -16.98
C LYS A 344 4.17 -29.82 -16.28
N GLN A 345 3.89 -31.04 -15.82
CA GLN A 345 4.95 -31.93 -15.34
C GLN A 345 5.99 -32.17 -16.43
N TYR A 346 7.22 -32.43 -16.02
CA TYR A 346 8.25 -32.82 -16.96
C TYR A 346 7.87 -34.17 -17.58
N PRO A 347 7.82 -34.29 -18.91
CA PRO A 347 7.50 -35.59 -19.54
C PRO A 347 8.64 -36.58 -19.24
N LEU A 348 8.32 -37.69 -18.59
CA LEU A 348 9.25 -38.77 -18.40
C LEU A 348 9.51 -39.43 -19.77
N THR A 349 10.68 -39.22 -20.32
CA THR A 349 11.12 -39.75 -21.61
C THR A 349 12.25 -40.74 -21.39
N SER A 350 12.68 -41.42 -22.44
CA SER A 350 13.83 -42.33 -22.42
C SER A 350 15.16 -41.68 -21.98
N ASN A 351 15.20 -40.36 -21.85
CA ASN A 351 16.36 -39.60 -21.32
C ASN A 351 16.31 -39.36 -19.81
N CYS A 352 15.33 -39.94 -19.10
CA CYS A 352 15.27 -39.89 -17.66
C CYS A 352 15.90 -41.16 -17.07
N GLU A 353 16.80 -40.96 -16.11
CA GLU A 353 17.48 -42.04 -15.41
C GLU A 353 16.93 -42.10 -13.97
N ILE A 354 16.60 -43.32 -13.54
CA ILE A 354 16.22 -43.59 -12.16
C ILE A 354 17.48 -44.02 -11.41
N SER A 355 17.77 -43.43 -10.27
CA SER A 355 18.87 -43.89 -9.41
C SER A 355 18.69 -45.36 -9.01
N ASP A 356 19.78 -46.11 -9.02
CA ASP A 356 19.77 -47.46 -8.53
C ASP A 356 19.20 -47.55 -7.10
N VAL A 357 18.20 -48.40 -6.93
CA VAL A 357 17.66 -48.71 -5.62
C VAL A 357 18.65 -49.63 -4.91
N GLN A 358 19.30 -49.14 -3.89
CA GLN A 358 20.23 -49.96 -3.05
C GLN A 358 19.49 -51.16 -2.46
N ASN A 359 20.09 -52.34 -2.52
CA ASN A 359 19.57 -53.53 -1.86
C ASN A 359 19.27 -53.25 -0.40
N GLN A 360 18.04 -53.49 0.04
CA GLN A 360 17.59 -53.28 1.41
C GLN A 360 17.47 -54.65 2.11
N SER A 361 17.94 -54.75 3.37
CA SER A 361 17.69 -55.93 4.19
C SER A 361 16.27 -55.89 4.73
N TYR A 362 15.54 -56.99 4.64
CA TYR A 362 14.19 -57.09 5.19
C TYR A 362 14.19 -56.89 6.73
N THR A 363 13.41 -55.92 7.19
CA THR A 363 13.33 -55.51 8.61
C THR A 363 12.02 -55.90 9.28
N GLY A 364 11.14 -56.62 8.59
CA GLY A 364 9.79 -56.97 9.09
C GLY A 364 8.75 -55.88 8.83
N TYR A 365 9.12 -54.73 8.23
CA TYR A 365 8.24 -53.60 7.90
C TYR A 365 8.35 -53.27 6.42
N ALA A 366 7.34 -52.55 5.91
CA ALA A 366 7.39 -52.03 4.54
C ALA A 366 8.64 -51.17 4.33
N ILE A 367 9.42 -51.49 3.32
CA ILE A 367 10.62 -50.73 2.96
C ILE A 367 10.23 -49.79 1.79
N THR A 368 10.38 -48.50 2.00
CA THR A 368 10.16 -47.49 0.96
C THR A 368 11.52 -46.88 0.58
N PRO A 369 12.17 -47.39 -0.48
CA PRO A 369 13.45 -46.85 -0.91
C PRO A 369 13.29 -45.41 -1.43
N LYS A 370 14.28 -44.58 -1.17
CA LYS A 370 14.35 -43.25 -1.79
C LYS A 370 14.80 -43.41 -3.24
N ILE A 371 13.93 -42.99 -4.14
CA ILE A 371 14.22 -42.99 -5.56
C ILE A 371 14.50 -41.55 -6.01
N SER A 372 15.52 -41.34 -6.81
CA SER A 372 15.82 -40.09 -7.46
C SER A 372 15.69 -40.31 -8.98
N VAL A 373 14.92 -39.44 -9.64
CA VAL A 373 14.77 -39.46 -11.09
C VAL A 373 15.48 -38.25 -11.67
N MET A 374 16.47 -38.48 -12.49
CA MET A 374 17.19 -37.44 -13.20
C MET A 374 16.75 -37.41 -14.66
N CYS A 375 16.28 -36.27 -15.14
CA CYS A 375 15.92 -36.07 -16.54
C CYS A 375 16.83 -34.98 -17.13
N GLY A 376 17.87 -35.40 -17.84
CA GLY A 376 18.96 -34.51 -18.24
C GLY A 376 19.69 -33.94 -17.02
N ASN A 377 19.69 -32.63 -16.87
CA ASN A 377 20.37 -31.94 -15.72
C ASN A 377 19.44 -31.70 -14.52
N TYR A 378 18.21 -32.23 -14.51
CA TYR A 378 17.21 -31.97 -13.48
C TYR A 378 16.93 -33.21 -12.63
N THR A 379 16.94 -33.05 -11.31
CA THR A 379 16.44 -34.08 -10.38
C THR A 379 14.98 -33.77 -10.08
N LEU A 380 14.08 -34.72 -10.39
CA LEU A 380 12.63 -34.57 -10.16
C LEU A 380 12.27 -35.01 -8.73
N LYS A 381 11.28 -34.35 -8.13
CA LYS A 381 10.80 -34.66 -6.78
C LYS A 381 9.47 -35.39 -6.84
N GLU A 382 9.33 -36.37 -5.96
CA GLU A 382 8.09 -37.13 -5.81
C GLU A 382 6.89 -36.21 -5.46
N LYS A 383 5.69 -36.53 -5.94
CA LYS A 383 4.37 -35.87 -5.70
C LYS A 383 4.08 -34.57 -6.43
N HIS A 384 5.07 -33.76 -6.78
CA HIS A 384 4.83 -32.48 -7.42
C HIS A 384 5.28 -32.45 -8.89
N GLU A 385 6.15 -33.35 -9.27
CA GLU A 385 6.90 -33.30 -10.52
C GLU A 385 6.76 -34.58 -11.33
N ILE A 386 6.41 -35.71 -10.67
CA ILE A 386 6.32 -37.04 -11.27
C ILE A 386 5.03 -37.72 -10.82
N ASP A 387 4.25 -38.23 -11.77
CA ASP A 387 3.28 -39.29 -11.51
C ASP A 387 3.96 -40.63 -11.72
N LEU A 388 4.41 -41.24 -10.62
CA LEU A 388 5.11 -42.52 -10.63
C LEU A 388 4.21 -43.67 -11.14
N ASN A 389 2.88 -43.58 -10.98
CA ASN A 389 1.96 -44.60 -11.48
C ASN A 389 1.89 -44.54 -13.02
N GLU A 390 1.80 -43.33 -13.59
CA GLU A 390 1.83 -43.16 -15.06
C GLU A 390 3.19 -43.59 -15.63
N PHE A 391 4.28 -43.32 -14.91
CA PHE A 391 5.61 -43.76 -15.32
C PHE A 391 5.75 -45.27 -15.30
N VAL A 392 5.31 -45.96 -14.25
CA VAL A 392 5.33 -47.40 -14.11
C VAL A 392 4.47 -48.06 -15.22
N GLU A 393 3.23 -47.54 -15.46
CA GLU A 393 2.37 -48.03 -16.51
C GLU A 393 2.97 -47.87 -17.92
N ASN A 394 3.63 -46.76 -18.19
CA ASN A 394 4.26 -46.51 -19.47
C ASN A 394 5.60 -47.26 -19.66
N SER A 395 6.35 -47.52 -18.56
CA SER A 395 7.60 -48.29 -18.61
C SER A 395 7.34 -49.79 -18.72
N ILE A 396 6.25 -50.30 -18.15
CA ILE A 396 5.85 -51.71 -18.22
C ILE A 396 5.32 -52.10 -19.64
N LYS A 397 5.06 -51.13 -20.51
CA LYS A 397 4.71 -51.41 -21.92
C LYS A 397 5.89 -51.84 -22.79
N SER A 398 7.12 -51.71 -22.36
CA SER A 398 8.28 -52.33 -22.97
C SER A 398 8.44 -53.73 -22.37
N ASP A 399 8.32 -54.77 -23.23
CA ASP A 399 8.31 -56.20 -22.80
C ASP A 399 9.57 -56.66 -22.07
N GLU A 400 10.65 -55.91 -22.06
CA GLU A 400 11.91 -56.20 -21.34
C GLU A 400 11.87 -55.93 -19.82
N LEU A 401 10.98 -55.10 -19.33
CA LEU A 401 10.88 -54.76 -17.89
C LEU A 401 9.88 -55.66 -17.14
N LYS A 402 9.00 -56.35 -17.84
CA LYS A 402 8.01 -57.26 -17.22
C LYS A 402 8.61 -58.51 -16.58
N GLU A 403 9.78 -58.93 -17.00
CA GLU A 403 10.44 -60.10 -16.42
C GLU A 403 11.27 -59.80 -15.17
N SER A 404 11.75 -58.55 -15.01
CA SER A 404 12.58 -58.17 -13.82
C SER A 404 11.76 -57.92 -12.56
N PHE A 405 10.45 -57.89 -12.58
CA PHE A 405 9.58 -57.70 -11.41
C PHE A 405 8.81 -58.98 -11.02
N LYS A 406 9.18 -60.15 -11.56
CA LYS A 406 8.54 -61.41 -11.25
C LYS A 406 9.33 -62.31 -10.29
N GLU A 407 10.46 -61.88 -9.75
CA GLU A 407 11.22 -62.59 -8.70
C GLU A 407 11.25 -61.80 -7.39
#